data_753d40e0fcd26e514e72652ff65c3d55
#
_entry.id   753d40e0fcd26e514e72652ff65c3d55
#
_cell.length_a   1.000
_cell.length_b   1.000
_cell.length_c   1.000
_cell.angle_alpha   90.00
_cell.angle_beta   90.00
_cell.angle_gamma   90.00
#
_symmetry.space_group_name_H-M   'P 1'
#
loop_
_entity.id
_entity.type
_entity.pdbx_description
1 polymer ?
#
loop_
_entity_poly.entity_id
_entity_poly.type
_entity_poly.pdbx_seq_one_letter_code
_entity_poly.pdbx_strand_id
1 'polypeptide(L)'
;TDYIIMVGAKPRSKGMERSDLILDNAGIFKSQAEIINEVCSEDTKIIVVGNPANTNALILNYNTPNISNKNITSLMKLDHNRAKSILSDKLNEKVENIKNMIIWGNHSITQVPDLYNCHVNNKMVNLDHAWIHDTFIPKVQKRGGEIIEYRGLSSAASAASAIYDHIDVLENGSDDTEAIGILSSGEYDITSGLMFSLPLNVSSSGYSVIEDIDIESSIAKLIKASESELKKERDIVKQFLP
;
A
#
# COMPACT_ATOMS: atom_id res chain seq x y z
N THR A 1 4.40 9.88 -21.57
CA THR A 1 3.16 9.53 -20.85
C THR A 1 3.23 10.06 -19.42
N ASP A 2 2.11 10.49 -18.87
CA ASP A 2 2.10 11.13 -17.54
C ASP A 2 1.98 10.06 -16.46
N TYR A 3 1.18 9.02 -16.70
CA TYR A 3 0.94 7.92 -15.78
C TYR A 3 1.17 6.55 -16.41
N ILE A 4 1.77 5.65 -15.63
CA ILE A 4 1.83 4.21 -15.89
C ILE A 4 1.16 3.48 -14.74
N ILE A 5 0.18 2.62 -15.05
CA ILE A 5 -0.52 1.81 -14.07
C ILE A 5 -0.14 0.35 -14.30
N MET A 6 0.68 -0.19 -13.42
CA MET A 6 1.24 -1.54 -13.50
C MET A 6 0.28 -2.55 -12.87
N VAL A 7 -0.77 -2.93 -13.61
CA VAL A 7 -1.82 -3.85 -13.12
C VAL A 7 -1.44 -5.32 -13.33
N GLY A 8 -0.69 -5.61 -14.41
CA GLY A 8 -0.36 -6.96 -14.81
C GLY A 8 0.64 -7.61 -13.86
N ALA A 9 0.26 -8.77 -13.30
CA ALA A 9 1.15 -9.64 -12.55
C ALA A 9 0.70 -11.09 -12.74
N LYS A 10 1.64 -12.03 -12.66
CA LYS A 10 1.32 -13.46 -12.70
C LYS A 10 0.52 -13.84 -11.46
N PRO A 11 -0.67 -14.43 -11.59
CA PRO A 11 -1.46 -14.85 -10.43
C PRO A 11 -0.85 -16.11 -9.80
N ARG A 12 -1.13 -16.31 -8.51
CA ARG A 12 -0.72 -17.54 -7.80
C ARG A 12 -1.50 -18.74 -8.33
N SER A 13 -0.78 -19.75 -8.79
CA SER A 13 -1.36 -21.04 -9.20
C SER A 13 -1.52 -21.99 -8.01
N LYS A 14 -2.40 -22.97 -8.13
CA LYS A 14 -2.58 -23.99 -7.08
C LYS A 14 -1.27 -24.79 -6.91
N GLY A 15 -0.77 -24.85 -5.68
CA GLY A 15 0.48 -25.55 -5.34
C GLY A 15 1.76 -24.73 -5.54
N MET A 16 1.67 -23.49 -6.04
CA MET A 16 2.82 -22.60 -6.17
C MET A 16 3.20 -22.02 -4.80
N GLU A 17 4.48 -22.09 -4.46
CA GLU A 17 5.00 -21.42 -3.28
C GLU A 17 4.98 -19.89 -3.45
N ARG A 18 4.90 -19.14 -2.32
CA ARG A 18 4.89 -17.67 -2.36
C ARG A 18 6.20 -17.12 -2.95
N SER A 19 7.33 -17.75 -2.62
CA SER A 19 8.65 -17.38 -3.15
C SER A 19 8.73 -17.49 -4.67
N ASP A 20 8.17 -18.56 -5.25
CA ASP A 20 8.19 -18.78 -6.70
C ASP A 20 7.36 -17.71 -7.43
N LEU A 21 6.20 -17.36 -6.86
CA LEU A 21 5.37 -16.27 -7.38
C LEU A 21 6.11 -14.93 -7.36
N ILE A 22 6.81 -14.65 -6.26
CA ILE A 22 7.60 -13.42 -6.11
C ILE A 22 8.70 -13.37 -7.17
N LEU A 23 9.44 -14.46 -7.38
CA LEU A 23 10.54 -14.54 -8.36
C LEU A 23 10.03 -14.41 -9.81
N ASP A 24 8.93 -15.07 -10.14
CA ASP A 24 8.31 -14.99 -11.47
C ASP A 24 7.89 -13.54 -11.79
N ASN A 25 7.25 -12.87 -10.84
CA ASN A 25 6.85 -11.47 -11.02
C ASN A 25 8.07 -10.54 -11.04
N ALA A 26 9.12 -10.82 -10.26
CA ALA A 26 10.34 -10.04 -10.24
C ALA A 26 11.00 -9.94 -11.63
N GLY A 27 11.08 -11.05 -12.35
CA GLY A 27 11.58 -11.06 -13.73
C GLY A 27 10.75 -10.21 -14.69
N ILE A 28 9.41 -10.29 -14.57
CA ILE A 28 8.50 -9.48 -15.39
C ILE A 28 8.69 -7.99 -15.10
N PHE A 29 8.68 -7.59 -13.81
CA PHE A 29 8.79 -6.19 -13.42
C PHE A 29 10.16 -5.60 -13.73
N LYS A 30 11.25 -6.38 -13.60
CA LYS A 30 12.59 -5.94 -14.02
C LYS A 30 12.64 -5.63 -15.51
N SER A 31 12.15 -6.55 -16.37
CA SER A 31 12.15 -6.33 -17.81
C SER A 31 11.30 -5.12 -18.22
N GLN A 32 10.18 -4.89 -17.56
CA GLN A 32 9.34 -3.70 -17.78
C GLN A 32 10.04 -2.43 -17.29
N ALA A 33 10.72 -2.48 -16.13
CA ALA A 33 11.46 -1.35 -15.60
C ALA A 33 12.57 -0.88 -16.54
N GLU A 34 13.31 -1.80 -17.14
CA GLU A 34 14.37 -1.47 -18.12
C GLU A 34 13.81 -0.67 -19.32
N ILE A 35 12.66 -1.11 -19.87
CA ILE A 35 11.98 -0.39 -20.95
C ILE A 35 11.46 0.97 -20.47
N ILE A 36 10.79 1.02 -19.33
CA ILE A 36 10.25 2.26 -18.76
C ILE A 36 11.37 3.28 -18.54
N ASN A 37 12.50 2.84 -17.99
CA ASN A 37 13.66 3.70 -17.75
C ASN A 37 14.27 4.29 -19.03
N GLU A 38 14.15 3.58 -20.15
CA GLU A 38 14.66 4.03 -21.46
C GLU A 38 13.71 5.03 -22.14
N VAL A 39 12.38 4.81 -22.05
CA VAL A 39 11.42 5.54 -22.89
C VAL A 39 10.58 6.59 -22.16
N CYS A 40 10.57 6.61 -20.82
CA CYS A 40 9.75 7.53 -20.04
C CYS A 40 10.55 8.73 -19.54
N SER A 41 9.85 9.82 -19.26
CA SER A 41 10.45 11.01 -18.65
C SER A 41 10.61 10.81 -17.14
N GLU A 42 11.50 11.60 -16.52
CA GLU A 42 11.70 11.62 -15.07
C GLU A 42 10.45 11.98 -14.27
N ASP A 43 9.51 12.71 -14.88
CA ASP A 43 8.24 13.17 -14.28
C ASP A 43 7.13 12.11 -14.37
N THR A 44 7.33 11.01 -15.11
CA THR A 44 6.32 9.95 -15.25
C THR A 44 6.00 9.34 -13.88
N LYS A 45 4.72 9.39 -13.50
CA LYS A 45 4.23 8.78 -12.26
C LYS A 45 3.84 7.33 -12.49
N ILE A 46 4.28 6.43 -11.61
CA ILE A 46 4.05 4.99 -11.75
C ILE A 46 3.33 4.46 -10.52
N ILE A 47 2.19 3.80 -10.75
CA ILE A 47 1.40 3.17 -9.69
C ILE A 47 1.45 1.66 -9.89
N VAL A 48 2.05 0.95 -8.95
CA VAL A 48 2.13 -0.51 -8.97
C VAL A 48 0.94 -1.12 -8.24
N VAL A 49 0.17 -1.91 -8.96
CA VAL A 49 -1.08 -2.56 -8.51
C VAL A 49 -0.93 -4.08 -8.47
N GLY A 50 -0.18 -4.64 -9.41
CA GLY A 50 0.05 -6.08 -9.54
C GLY A 50 0.78 -6.66 -8.34
N ASN A 51 0.24 -7.74 -7.76
CA ASN A 51 0.79 -8.36 -6.55
C ASN A 51 2.00 -9.28 -6.82
N PRO A 52 2.97 -9.29 -5.86
CA PRO A 52 3.05 -8.52 -4.60
C PRO A 52 3.43 -7.05 -4.85
N ALA A 53 2.49 -6.13 -4.62
CA ALA A 53 2.57 -4.76 -5.10
C ALA A 53 3.80 -4.00 -4.56
N ASN A 54 4.08 -4.09 -3.26
CA ASN A 54 5.22 -3.40 -2.66
C ASN A 54 6.56 -3.93 -3.19
N THR A 55 6.72 -5.26 -3.28
CA THR A 55 7.94 -5.88 -3.78
C THR A 55 8.15 -5.61 -5.27
N ASN A 56 7.08 -5.64 -6.07
CA ASN A 56 7.13 -5.28 -7.48
C ASN A 56 7.50 -3.79 -7.68
N ALA A 57 6.94 -2.90 -6.85
CA ALA A 57 7.30 -1.48 -6.84
C ALA A 57 8.76 -1.25 -6.44
N LEU A 58 9.28 -2.04 -5.50
CA LEU A 58 10.68 -2.02 -5.11
C LEU A 58 11.60 -2.36 -6.29
N ILE A 59 11.30 -3.45 -7.00
CA ILE A 59 12.08 -3.89 -8.18
C ILE A 59 12.05 -2.81 -9.25
N LEU A 60 10.86 -2.25 -9.53
CA LEU A 60 10.71 -1.16 -10.47
C LEU A 60 11.59 0.04 -10.07
N ASN A 61 11.47 0.49 -8.84
CA ASN A 61 12.18 1.65 -8.31
C ASN A 61 13.72 1.51 -8.48
N TYR A 62 14.27 0.36 -8.12
CA TYR A 62 15.71 0.13 -8.23
C TYR A 62 16.21 -0.04 -9.68
N ASN A 63 15.34 -0.41 -10.62
CA ASN A 63 15.69 -0.59 -12.03
C ASN A 63 15.27 0.58 -12.94
N THR A 64 14.78 1.69 -12.37
CA THR A 64 14.44 2.91 -13.11
C THR A 64 15.17 4.14 -12.57
N PRO A 65 16.51 4.18 -12.63
CA PRO A 65 17.29 5.28 -12.04
C PRO A 65 17.02 6.66 -12.66
N ASN A 66 16.42 6.72 -13.84
CA ASN A 66 16.06 7.97 -14.52
C ASN A 66 14.72 8.56 -14.03
N ILE A 67 13.94 7.80 -13.24
CA ILE A 67 12.66 8.24 -12.70
C ILE A 67 12.82 8.53 -11.21
N SER A 68 12.26 9.65 -10.77
CA SER A 68 12.29 10.02 -9.35
C SER A 68 11.63 8.94 -8.48
N ASN A 69 12.28 8.55 -7.39
CA ASN A 69 11.72 7.61 -6.40
C ASN A 69 10.35 8.05 -5.88
N LYS A 70 10.10 9.37 -5.84
CA LYS A 70 8.82 9.94 -5.43
C LYS A 70 7.69 9.71 -6.43
N ASN A 71 8.02 9.40 -7.67
CA ASN A 71 7.06 9.12 -8.73
C ASN A 71 6.67 7.64 -8.82
N ILE A 72 7.27 6.77 -8.00
CA ILE A 72 6.97 5.33 -7.98
C ILE A 72 6.29 4.96 -6.67
N THR A 73 5.04 4.53 -6.76
CA THR A 73 4.20 4.20 -5.60
C THR A 73 3.56 2.84 -5.73
N SER A 74 3.20 2.20 -4.62
CA SER A 74 2.35 1.01 -4.61
C SER A 74 0.95 1.34 -4.10
N LEU A 75 -0.05 0.66 -4.68
CA LEU A 75 -1.46 0.91 -4.37
C LEU A 75 -1.84 0.36 -3.00
N MET A 76 -2.09 1.27 -2.05
CA MET A 76 -2.66 0.96 -0.73
C MET A 76 -4.06 1.55 -0.55
N LYS A 77 -4.50 2.40 -1.48
CA LYS A 77 -5.79 3.11 -1.43
C LYS A 77 -6.99 2.16 -1.37
N LEU A 78 -6.87 0.96 -1.96
CA LEU A 78 -7.91 -0.07 -1.88
C LEU A 78 -8.13 -0.54 -0.43
N ASP A 79 -7.06 -0.78 0.32
CA ASP A 79 -7.13 -1.20 1.72
C ASP A 79 -7.59 -0.06 2.61
N HIS A 80 -7.12 1.17 2.33
CA HIS A 80 -7.57 2.39 2.99
C HIS A 80 -9.09 2.59 2.84
N ASN A 81 -9.62 2.49 1.62
CA ASN A 81 -11.05 2.62 1.35
C ASN A 81 -11.87 1.51 2.04
N ARG A 82 -11.37 0.28 2.07
CA ARG A 82 -11.98 -0.85 2.78
C ARG A 82 -12.03 -0.62 4.30
N ALA A 83 -10.94 -0.15 4.88
CA ALA A 83 -10.85 0.14 6.30
C ALA A 83 -11.85 1.24 6.69
N LYS A 84 -11.91 2.34 5.92
CA LYS A 84 -12.91 3.41 6.13
C LYS A 84 -14.34 2.89 6.00
N SER A 85 -14.64 2.04 5.00
CA SER A 85 -15.97 1.45 4.82
C SER A 85 -16.37 0.55 6.00
N ILE A 86 -15.47 -0.30 6.51
CA ILE A 86 -15.75 -1.17 7.65
C ILE A 86 -16.00 -0.35 8.93
N LEU A 87 -15.25 0.74 9.13
CA LEU A 87 -15.46 1.64 10.26
C LEU A 87 -16.77 2.42 10.12
N SER A 88 -17.09 2.90 8.93
CA SER A 88 -18.35 3.57 8.57
C SER A 88 -19.55 2.70 8.94
N ASP A 89 -19.55 1.43 8.52
CA ASP A 89 -20.61 0.46 8.86
C ASP A 89 -20.70 0.24 10.40
N LYS A 90 -19.55 0.13 11.08
CA LYS A 90 -19.52 -0.08 12.54
C LYS A 90 -20.14 1.06 13.33
N LEU A 91 -19.87 2.29 12.90
CA LEU A 91 -20.30 3.50 13.60
C LEU A 91 -21.63 4.08 13.07
N ASN A 92 -22.14 3.54 11.96
CA ASN A 92 -23.27 4.09 11.21
C ASN A 92 -23.03 5.56 10.83
N GLU A 93 -21.83 5.85 10.35
CA GLU A 93 -21.35 7.17 9.95
C GLU A 93 -20.99 7.17 8.46
N LYS A 94 -20.98 8.33 7.83
CA LYS A 94 -20.55 8.45 6.43
C LYS A 94 -19.03 8.31 6.31
N VAL A 95 -18.56 7.72 5.23
CA VAL A 95 -17.12 7.51 4.95
C VAL A 95 -16.35 8.84 4.90
N GLU A 96 -16.97 9.90 4.35
CA GLU A 96 -16.38 11.24 4.27
C GLU A 96 -16.10 11.90 5.63
N ASN A 97 -16.81 11.46 6.68
CA ASN A 97 -16.62 11.93 8.06
C ASN A 97 -15.44 11.25 8.76
N ILE A 98 -14.86 10.20 8.15
CA ILE A 98 -13.74 9.44 8.69
C ILE A 98 -12.44 10.05 8.15
N LYS A 99 -11.60 10.53 9.06
CA LYS A 99 -10.32 11.16 8.74
C LYS A 99 -9.17 10.47 9.48
N ASN A 100 -7.97 10.64 8.97
CA ASN A 100 -6.73 10.09 9.53
C ASN A 100 -6.74 8.56 9.71
N MET A 101 -7.38 7.85 8.78
CA MET A 101 -7.25 6.41 8.69
C MET A 101 -5.85 6.07 8.14
N ILE A 102 -5.10 5.25 8.84
CA ILE A 102 -3.75 4.86 8.42
C ILE A 102 -3.73 3.38 8.06
N ILE A 103 -3.04 3.05 6.99
CA ILE A 103 -2.68 1.67 6.65
C ILE A 103 -1.16 1.60 6.56
N TRP A 104 -0.53 0.92 7.51
CA TRP A 104 0.91 0.70 7.52
C TRP A 104 1.31 -0.58 6.77
N GLY A 105 2.48 -0.57 6.17
CA GLY A 105 3.20 -1.79 5.80
C GLY A 105 2.99 -2.31 4.40
N ASN A 106 2.97 -3.63 4.29
CA ASN A 106 2.89 -4.38 3.04
C ASN A 106 1.42 -4.56 2.61
N HIS A 107 1.14 -4.48 1.32
CA HIS A 107 -0.16 -4.88 0.75
C HIS A 107 -0.32 -6.41 0.79
N SER A 108 -0.49 -6.93 1.99
CA SER A 108 -0.62 -8.36 2.29
C SER A 108 -1.50 -8.58 3.53
N ILE A 109 -1.53 -9.82 4.02
CA ILE A 109 -2.19 -10.14 5.30
C ILE A 109 -1.48 -9.52 6.52
N THR A 110 -0.30 -8.91 6.33
CA THR A 110 0.42 -8.19 7.38
C THR A 110 0.22 -6.69 7.35
N GLN A 111 -0.61 -6.16 6.45
CA GLN A 111 -1.01 -4.76 6.48
C GLN A 111 -1.63 -4.39 7.83
N VAL A 112 -1.40 -3.18 8.30
CA VAL A 112 -1.85 -2.76 9.62
C VAL A 112 -2.77 -1.55 9.51
N PRO A 113 -4.10 -1.75 9.48
CA PRO A 113 -5.04 -0.65 9.60
C PRO A 113 -5.06 -0.15 11.05
N ASP A 114 -4.79 1.13 11.22
CA ASP A 114 -4.63 1.80 12.50
C ASP A 114 -5.78 2.78 12.74
N LEU A 115 -6.51 2.58 13.83
CA LEU A 115 -7.63 3.43 14.27
C LEU A 115 -7.26 4.39 15.41
N TYR A 116 -6.07 4.26 16.01
CA TYR A 116 -5.73 5.02 17.22
C TYR A 116 -5.52 6.52 16.94
N ASN A 117 -5.25 6.86 15.68
CA ASN A 117 -5.16 8.25 15.22
C ASN A 117 -6.35 8.68 14.36
N CYS A 118 -7.34 7.80 14.18
CA CYS A 118 -8.50 8.03 13.34
C CYS A 118 -9.52 8.95 14.04
N HIS A 119 -10.17 9.80 13.23
CA HIS A 119 -11.23 10.71 13.70
C HIS A 119 -12.52 10.48 12.93
N VAL A 120 -13.64 10.67 13.60
CA VAL A 120 -14.96 10.69 13.00
C VAL A 120 -15.68 11.95 13.49
N ASN A 121 -16.17 12.76 12.56
CA ASN A 121 -16.76 14.07 12.87
C ASN A 121 -15.85 14.94 13.76
N ASN A 122 -14.53 14.96 13.45
CA ASN A 122 -13.48 15.66 14.19
C ASN A 122 -13.28 15.20 15.66
N LYS A 123 -13.78 14.02 16.01
CA LYS A 123 -13.55 13.41 17.32
C LYS A 123 -12.73 12.14 17.14
N MET A 124 -11.74 11.97 18.00
CA MET A 124 -10.93 10.74 18.01
C MET A 124 -11.82 9.51 18.18
N VAL A 125 -11.57 8.48 17.38
CA VAL A 125 -12.27 7.20 17.46
C VAL A 125 -11.90 6.53 18.79
N ASN A 126 -12.92 6.17 19.57
CA ASN A 126 -12.76 5.44 20.83
C ASN A 126 -13.58 4.15 20.74
N LEU A 127 -12.94 3.07 20.35
CA LEU A 127 -13.53 1.74 20.25
C LEU A 127 -12.79 0.76 21.14
N ASP A 128 -13.50 -0.30 21.53
CA ASP A 128 -12.93 -1.36 22.34
C ASP A 128 -11.71 -1.98 21.67
N HIS A 129 -10.62 -2.12 22.43
CA HIS A 129 -9.35 -2.70 21.97
C HIS A 129 -9.54 -4.11 21.39
N ALA A 130 -10.37 -4.94 22.04
CA ALA A 130 -10.65 -6.29 21.52
C ALA A 130 -11.36 -6.24 20.17
N TRP A 131 -12.31 -5.31 19.96
CA TRP A 131 -12.94 -5.15 18.65
C TRP A 131 -11.94 -4.73 17.58
N ILE A 132 -11.02 -3.81 17.90
CA ILE A 132 -9.98 -3.36 16.95
C ILE A 132 -9.11 -4.55 16.53
N HIS A 133 -8.58 -5.30 17.50
CA HIS A 133 -7.59 -6.36 17.24
C HIS A 133 -8.19 -7.68 16.78
N ASP A 134 -9.37 -8.06 17.29
CA ASP A 134 -9.96 -9.38 17.00
C ASP A 134 -10.96 -9.32 15.83
N THR A 135 -11.42 -8.11 15.44
CA THR A 135 -12.42 -7.96 14.39
C THR A 135 -11.96 -7.04 13.27
N PHE A 136 -11.66 -5.78 13.56
CA PHE A 136 -11.40 -4.77 12.53
C PHE A 136 -10.13 -5.09 11.72
N ILE A 137 -8.98 -5.22 12.39
CA ILE A 137 -7.70 -5.50 11.74
C ILE A 137 -7.78 -6.77 10.90
N PRO A 138 -8.21 -7.94 11.43
CA PRO A 138 -8.32 -9.16 10.64
C PRO A 138 -9.30 -9.06 9.47
N LYS A 139 -10.40 -8.31 9.63
CA LYS A 139 -11.40 -8.12 8.56
C LYS A 139 -10.82 -7.32 7.38
N VAL A 140 -10.05 -6.27 7.65
CA VAL A 140 -9.36 -5.51 6.60
C VAL A 140 -8.30 -6.39 5.91
N GLN A 141 -7.45 -7.07 6.70
CA GLN A 141 -6.37 -7.92 6.21
C GLN A 141 -6.86 -9.05 5.29
N LYS A 142 -7.99 -9.68 5.62
CA LYS A 142 -8.54 -10.84 4.89
C LYS A 142 -9.48 -10.47 3.76
N ARG A 143 -9.87 -9.18 3.63
CA ARG A 143 -10.93 -8.77 2.70
C ARG A 143 -10.66 -9.14 1.25
N GLY A 144 -9.40 -9.07 0.82
CA GLY A 144 -9.02 -9.48 -0.54
C GLY A 144 -9.25 -10.97 -0.79
N GLY A 145 -8.90 -11.81 0.17
CA GLY A 145 -9.13 -13.26 0.12
C GLY A 145 -10.62 -13.63 0.10
N GLU A 146 -11.43 -12.97 0.94
CA GLU A 146 -12.89 -13.16 0.96
C GLU A 146 -13.52 -12.87 -0.40
N ILE A 147 -13.09 -11.78 -1.07
CA ILE A 147 -13.61 -11.43 -2.39
C ILE A 147 -13.27 -12.53 -3.41
N ILE A 148 -12.08 -13.08 -3.37
CA ILE A 148 -11.67 -14.19 -4.25
C ILE A 148 -12.50 -15.44 -3.95
N GLU A 149 -12.77 -15.74 -2.69
CA GLU A 149 -13.59 -16.88 -2.29
C GLU A 149 -15.02 -16.77 -2.84
N TYR A 150 -15.64 -15.59 -2.72
CA TYR A 150 -17.02 -15.38 -3.19
C TYR A 150 -17.16 -15.21 -4.72
N ARG A 151 -16.16 -14.60 -5.38
CA ARG A 151 -16.23 -14.30 -6.82
C ARG A 151 -15.48 -15.28 -7.71
N GLY A 152 -14.59 -16.09 -7.16
CA GLY A 152 -13.62 -16.88 -7.93
C GLY A 152 -12.51 -16.05 -8.59
N LEU A 153 -12.55 -14.71 -8.48
CA LEU A 153 -11.62 -13.76 -9.08
C LEU A 153 -11.31 -12.63 -8.09
N SER A 154 -10.16 -12.00 -8.25
CA SER A 154 -9.76 -10.83 -7.47
C SER A 154 -10.66 -9.62 -7.74
N SER A 155 -10.58 -8.60 -6.88
CA SER A 155 -11.29 -7.33 -7.06
C SER A 155 -10.95 -6.70 -8.40
N ALA A 156 -11.96 -6.17 -9.10
CA ALA A 156 -11.78 -5.43 -10.34
C ALA A 156 -12.30 -3.98 -10.20
N ALA A 157 -13.62 -3.79 -10.06
CA ALA A 157 -14.21 -2.46 -9.98
C ALA A 157 -13.70 -1.64 -8.79
N SER A 158 -13.62 -2.24 -7.59
CA SER A 158 -13.09 -1.55 -6.41
C SER A 158 -11.59 -1.26 -6.50
N ALA A 159 -10.82 -2.09 -7.21
CA ALA A 159 -9.43 -1.80 -7.51
C ALA A 159 -9.30 -0.63 -8.50
N ALA A 160 -10.12 -0.60 -9.55
CA ALA A 160 -10.15 0.51 -10.51
C ALA A 160 -10.54 1.83 -9.84
N SER A 161 -11.55 1.82 -8.94
CA SER A 161 -11.91 2.99 -8.15
C SER A 161 -10.75 3.46 -7.26
N ALA A 162 -10.08 2.53 -6.59
CA ALA A 162 -8.93 2.87 -5.73
C ALA A 162 -7.73 3.43 -6.53
N ILE A 163 -7.52 2.98 -7.77
CA ILE A 163 -6.52 3.56 -8.68
C ILE A 163 -6.90 4.98 -9.05
N TYR A 164 -8.16 5.21 -9.37
CA TYR A 164 -8.67 6.56 -9.65
C TYR A 164 -8.46 7.49 -8.45
N ASP A 165 -8.88 7.07 -7.25
CA ASP A 165 -8.70 7.84 -6.02
C ASP A 165 -7.21 8.11 -5.73
N HIS A 166 -6.31 7.16 -6.04
CA HIS A 166 -4.87 7.34 -5.87
C HIS A 166 -4.32 8.41 -6.82
N ILE A 167 -4.75 8.38 -8.08
CA ILE A 167 -4.36 9.40 -9.08
C ILE A 167 -4.92 10.77 -8.69
N ASP A 168 -6.19 10.83 -8.31
CA ASP A 168 -6.85 12.06 -7.91
C ASP A 168 -6.13 12.75 -6.74
N VAL A 169 -5.74 11.95 -5.72
CA VAL A 169 -4.96 12.44 -4.58
C VAL A 169 -3.58 12.93 -5.01
N LEU A 170 -2.88 12.25 -5.91
CA LEU A 170 -1.57 12.69 -6.39
C LEU A 170 -1.62 13.94 -7.26
N GLU A 171 -2.74 14.21 -7.93
CA GLU A 171 -2.92 15.41 -8.79
C GLU A 171 -3.47 16.61 -8.01
N ASN A 172 -4.50 16.37 -7.21
CA ASN A 172 -5.27 17.44 -6.57
C ASN A 172 -4.92 17.65 -5.09
N GLY A 173 -4.17 16.72 -4.51
CA GLY A 173 -3.92 16.69 -3.07
C GLY A 173 -5.09 16.11 -2.27
N SER A 174 -4.93 16.10 -0.95
CA SER A 174 -5.93 15.61 0.00
C SER A 174 -5.91 16.44 1.28
N ASP A 175 -7.07 16.65 1.87
CA ASP A 175 -7.24 17.22 3.21
C ASP A 175 -7.22 16.15 4.30
N ASP A 176 -6.91 14.91 3.94
CA ASP A 176 -6.89 13.73 4.80
C ASP A 176 -5.50 13.08 4.81
N THR A 177 -5.24 12.24 5.79
CA THR A 177 -4.09 11.35 5.79
C THR A 177 -4.27 10.27 4.73
N GLU A 178 -3.28 10.15 3.84
CA GLU A 178 -3.29 9.16 2.77
C GLU A 178 -2.34 8.00 3.07
N ALA A 179 -2.77 6.80 2.71
CA ALA A 179 -1.97 5.59 2.79
C ALA A 179 -1.47 5.22 1.40
N ILE A 180 -0.18 5.42 1.15
CA ILE A 180 0.49 5.13 -0.12
C ILE A 180 1.78 4.38 0.19
N GLY A 181 2.06 3.34 -0.58
CA GLY A 181 3.35 2.66 -0.49
C GLY A 181 4.43 3.47 -1.22
N ILE A 182 5.45 3.89 -0.48
CA ILE A 182 6.58 4.68 -0.96
C ILE A 182 7.91 4.05 -0.54
N LEU A 183 9.00 4.47 -1.15
CA LEU A 183 10.33 4.02 -0.73
C LEU A 183 10.69 4.68 0.61
N SER A 184 10.81 3.87 1.66
CA SER A 184 11.18 4.33 3.00
C SER A 184 12.60 4.88 3.03
N SER A 185 12.79 6.00 3.74
CA SER A 185 14.09 6.61 4.04
C SER A 185 14.54 6.38 5.49
N GLY A 186 13.72 5.67 6.29
CA GLY A 186 13.97 5.38 7.70
C GLY A 186 12.91 5.94 8.65
N GLU A 187 11.82 6.49 8.12
CA GLU A 187 10.71 7.04 8.90
C GLU A 187 10.14 5.97 9.84
N TYR A 188 9.78 6.36 11.06
CA TYR A 188 9.24 5.46 12.11
C TYR A 188 10.13 4.24 12.40
N ASP A 189 11.45 4.39 12.30
CA ASP A 189 12.42 3.29 12.44
C ASP A 189 12.17 2.10 11.48
N ILE A 190 11.51 2.36 10.34
CA ILE A 190 11.38 1.39 9.26
C ILE A 190 12.68 1.35 8.47
N THR A 191 13.15 0.16 8.18
CA THR A 191 14.37 -0.03 7.38
C THR A 191 14.29 0.73 6.07
N SER A 192 15.29 1.59 5.84
CA SER A 192 15.41 2.33 4.58
C SER A 192 15.53 1.39 3.38
N GLY A 193 14.98 1.82 2.24
CA GLY A 193 15.00 1.04 1.00
C GLY A 193 13.98 -0.10 0.95
N LEU A 194 12.88 0.02 1.65
CA LEU A 194 11.69 -0.82 1.50
C LEU A 194 10.55 -0.01 0.90
N MET A 195 9.77 -0.59 0.00
CA MET A 195 8.48 0.00 -0.39
C MET A 195 7.47 -0.31 0.71
N PHE A 196 7.12 0.71 1.49
CA PHE A 196 6.34 0.58 2.71
C PHE A 196 5.17 1.58 2.69
N SER A 197 3.98 1.17 3.10
CA SER A 197 2.86 2.11 3.27
C SER A 197 3.06 2.94 4.51
N LEU A 198 3.10 4.25 4.32
CA LEU A 198 3.29 5.27 5.35
C LEU A 198 2.14 6.28 5.30
N PRO A 199 1.82 6.95 6.42
CA PRO A 199 0.87 8.05 6.44
C PRO A 199 1.45 9.28 5.76
N LEU A 200 0.76 9.79 4.76
CA LEU A 200 1.23 10.92 3.96
C LEU A 200 0.29 12.12 4.01
N ASN A 201 0.90 13.31 4.06
CA ASN A 201 0.27 14.52 3.56
C ASN A 201 0.54 14.63 2.06
N VAL A 202 -0.51 14.80 1.27
CA VAL A 202 -0.41 14.91 -0.18
C VAL A 202 -0.98 16.24 -0.64
N SER A 203 -0.22 16.96 -1.46
CA SER A 203 -0.64 18.21 -2.10
C SER A 203 -0.40 18.14 -3.60
N SER A 204 -0.88 19.10 -4.36
CA SER A 204 -0.61 19.20 -5.81
C SER A 204 0.88 19.38 -6.15
N SER A 205 1.73 19.70 -5.17
CA SER A 205 3.19 19.81 -5.33
C SER A 205 3.95 18.55 -4.95
N GLY A 206 3.27 17.48 -4.49
CA GLY A 206 3.87 16.22 -4.07
C GLY A 206 3.42 15.78 -2.68
N TYR A 207 4.14 14.85 -2.09
CA TYR A 207 3.81 14.31 -0.78
C TYR A 207 4.98 14.39 0.21
N SER A 208 4.63 14.34 1.49
CA SER A 208 5.56 14.18 2.60
C SER A 208 5.01 13.18 3.62
N VAL A 209 5.90 12.45 4.28
CA VAL A 209 5.49 11.60 5.39
C VAL A 209 5.04 12.49 6.55
N ILE A 210 3.91 12.15 7.17
CA ILE A 210 3.48 12.77 8.41
C ILE A 210 4.41 12.27 9.51
N GLU A 211 5.09 13.17 10.18
CA GLU A 211 5.95 12.88 11.32
C GLU A 211 5.14 12.94 12.64
N ASP A 212 5.69 12.40 13.71
CA ASP A 212 5.14 12.52 15.07
C ASP A 212 3.75 11.88 15.30
N ILE A 213 3.39 10.84 14.54
CA ILE A 213 2.23 10.00 14.87
C ILE A 213 2.57 9.15 16.09
N ASP A 214 1.75 9.27 17.14
CA ASP A 214 1.84 8.39 18.30
C ASP A 214 1.31 6.99 17.94
N ILE A 215 2.22 6.02 17.92
CA ILE A 215 1.90 4.64 17.53
C ILE A 215 1.65 3.81 18.80
N GLU A 216 0.42 3.34 18.95
CA GLU A 216 0.07 2.46 20.04
C GLU A 216 0.94 1.17 20.03
N SER A 217 1.32 0.67 21.19
CA SER A 217 2.32 -0.40 21.33
C SER A 217 1.95 -1.71 20.64
N SER A 218 0.68 -2.07 20.57
CA SER A 218 0.21 -3.27 19.86
C SER A 218 0.29 -3.08 18.34
N ILE A 219 0.00 -1.86 17.84
CA ILE A 219 0.16 -1.49 16.43
C ILE A 219 1.64 -1.52 16.04
N ALA A 220 2.53 -0.97 16.88
CA ALA A 220 3.97 -1.00 16.62
C ALA A 220 4.51 -2.42 16.40
N LYS A 221 4.02 -3.41 17.16
CA LYS A 221 4.39 -4.82 16.96
C LYS A 221 3.94 -5.36 15.60
N LEU A 222 2.74 -5.00 15.16
CA LEU A 222 2.21 -5.41 13.85
C LEU A 222 2.98 -4.75 12.70
N ILE A 223 3.34 -3.46 12.84
CA ILE A 223 4.19 -2.73 11.89
C ILE A 223 5.54 -3.46 11.72
N LYS A 224 6.19 -3.87 12.82
CA LYS A 224 7.45 -4.62 12.76
C LYS A 224 7.30 -6.00 12.11
N ALA A 225 6.15 -6.66 12.28
CA ALA A 225 5.85 -7.91 11.57
C ALA A 225 5.74 -7.69 10.05
N SER A 226 5.04 -6.63 9.62
CA SER A 226 4.90 -6.25 8.22
C SER A 226 6.26 -5.85 7.60
N GLU A 227 7.06 -5.08 8.32
CA GLU A 227 8.44 -4.76 7.93
C GLU A 227 9.29 -6.02 7.73
N SER A 228 9.19 -6.97 8.67
CA SER A 228 9.91 -8.25 8.59
C SER A 228 9.51 -9.07 7.36
N GLU A 229 8.23 -9.06 6.98
CA GLU A 229 7.77 -9.69 5.73
C GLU A 229 8.43 -9.04 4.52
N LEU A 230 8.39 -7.70 4.40
CA LEU A 230 9.00 -6.99 3.28
C LEU A 230 10.52 -7.18 3.19
N LYS A 231 11.22 -7.27 4.32
CA LYS A 231 12.66 -7.64 4.33
C LYS A 231 12.90 -9.01 3.71
N LYS A 232 12.10 -10.01 4.08
CA LYS A 232 12.19 -11.36 3.50
C LYS A 232 11.87 -11.35 2.00
N GLU A 233 10.84 -10.62 1.59
CA GLU A 233 10.50 -10.48 0.17
C GLU A 233 11.63 -9.78 -0.61
N ARG A 234 12.23 -8.72 -0.07
CA ARG A 234 13.42 -8.07 -0.65
C ARG A 234 14.60 -9.04 -0.78
N ASP A 235 14.85 -9.86 0.23
CA ASP A 235 15.94 -10.83 0.19
C ASP A 235 15.71 -11.89 -0.90
N ILE A 236 14.47 -12.33 -1.12
CA ILE A 236 14.10 -13.25 -2.22
C ILE A 236 14.42 -12.64 -3.58
N VAL A 237 14.13 -11.35 -3.77
CA VAL A 237 14.32 -10.66 -5.06
C VAL A 237 15.68 -9.98 -5.21
N LYS A 238 16.61 -10.18 -4.28
CA LYS A 238 17.89 -9.48 -4.24
C LYS A 238 18.67 -9.53 -5.57
N GLN A 239 18.58 -10.64 -6.31
CA GLN A 239 19.24 -10.79 -7.62
C GLN A 239 18.64 -9.92 -8.73
N PHE A 240 17.47 -9.32 -8.52
CA PHE A 240 16.81 -8.41 -9.44
C PHE A 240 17.02 -6.93 -9.07
N LEU A 241 17.65 -6.68 -7.94
CA LEU A 241 18.05 -5.34 -7.48
C LEU A 241 19.50 -5.12 -7.91
N PRO A 242 19.87 -3.91 -8.39
CA PRO A 242 21.25 -3.58 -8.77
C PRO A 242 22.20 -3.54 -7.58
#